data_cb1b05eadfc77cfb83c4bb67743d1d06
#
_entry.id   cb1b05eadfc77cfb83c4bb67743d1d06
#
_cell.length_a   1.000
_cell.length_b   1.000
_cell.length_c   1.000
_cell.angle_alpha   90.00
_cell.angle_beta   90.00
_cell.angle_gamma   90.00
#
_symmetry.space_group_name_H-M   'P 1'
#
loop_
_entity.id
_entity.type
_entity.pdbx_description
1 polymer ?
#
loop_
_entity_poly.entity_id
_entity_poly.type
_entity_poly.pdbx_seq_one_letter_code
_entity_poly.pdbx_strand_id
1 'polypeptide(L)'
;SNIGALCDGNPRMTQRLVQTNLIYGAYPVAEKYIAVLENTFYYKDWAKAQRKFLYNDEAVETDPLLGNMRRNLLAENHLIQMDGFDTDLIRLAEQNPSNKAAFHYAGVFYLLAKDVTRFKTLVETYYGTDLLPSLPVSFQEAVIILSEKDPDYWKRFGVSESIVGRFTDYKRQVLAGRNNSCLLYTSDAADDMQ
;
A
#
# COMPACT_ATOMS: atom_id res chain seq x y z
N SER A 1 -14.33 9.55 1.28
CA SER A 1 -14.10 10.09 -0.08
C SER A 1 -15.32 10.82 -0.65
N ASN A 2 -16.55 10.30 -0.41
CA ASN A 2 -17.77 10.93 -0.91
C ASN A 2 -17.99 12.36 -0.38
N ILE A 3 -17.66 12.62 0.88
CA ILE A 3 -17.86 13.91 1.53
C ILE A 3 -16.96 14.98 0.90
N GLY A 4 -15.69 14.71 0.69
CA GLY A 4 -14.77 15.66 0.08
C GLY A 4 -15.15 16.02 -1.36
N ALA A 5 -15.57 15.04 -2.17
CA ALA A 5 -16.01 15.29 -3.54
C ALA A 5 -17.28 16.12 -3.63
N LEU A 6 -18.21 15.94 -2.70
CA LEU A 6 -19.46 16.71 -2.64
C LEU A 6 -19.21 18.15 -2.17
N CYS A 7 -18.29 18.37 -1.24
CA CYS A 7 -18.00 19.71 -0.72
C CYS A 7 -17.20 20.59 -1.70
N ASP A 8 -16.25 19.98 -2.42
CA ASP A 8 -15.29 20.74 -3.23
C ASP A 8 -15.65 20.77 -4.73
N GLY A 9 -16.66 20.00 -5.16
CA GLY A 9 -17.05 19.92 -6.57
C GLY A 9 -15.92 19.52 -7.52
N ASN A 10 -14.88 18.83 -7.00
CA ASN A 10 -13.68 18.49 -7.77
C ASN A 10 -13.96 17.38 -8.80
N PRO A 11 -13.90 17.69 -10.12
CA PRO A 11 -14.25 16.72 -11.16
C PRO A 11 -13.37 15.46 -11.13
N ARG A 12 -12.10 15.55 -10.72
CA ARG A 12 -11.20 14.40 -10.59
C ARG A 12 -11.66 13.46 -9.47
N MET A 13 -12.14 14.00 -8.36
CA MET A 13 -12.71 13.19 -7.28
C MET A 13 -14.02 12.55 -7.71
N THR A 14 -14.88 13.30 -8.40
CA THR A 14 -16.14 12.77 -8.95
C THR A 14 -15.88 11.65 -9.96
N GLN A 15 -14.83 11.76 -10.80
CA GLN A 15 -14.38 10.69 -11.68
C GLN A 15 -14.01 9.40 -10.89
N ARG A 16 -13.31 9.54 -9.78
CA ARG A 16 -13.00 8.40 -8.90
C ARG A 16 -14.24 7.79 -8.27
N LEU A 17 -15.22 8.63 -7.90
CA LEU A 17 -16.51 8.14 -7.39
C LEU A 17 -17.28 7.34 -8.45
N VAL A 18 -17.27 7.77 -9.71
CA VAL A 18 -17.86 6.96 -10.82
C VAL A 18 -17.17 5.60 -10.86
N GLN A 19 -15.84 5.57 -10.92
CA GLN A 19 -15.08 4.32 -11.00
C GLN A 19 -15.35 3.38 -9.82
N THR A 20 -15.29 3.88 -8.59
CA THR A 20 -15.52 3.05 -7.39
C THR A 20 -16.94 2.51 -7.33
N ASN A 21 -17.94 3.29 -7.73
CA ASN A 21 -19.32 2.83 -7.73
C ASN A 21 -19.61 1.83 -8.88
N LEU A 22 -18.96 1.96 -10.04
CA LEU A 22 -19.02 0.95 -11.10
C LEU A 22 -18.36 -0.36 -10.67
N ILE A 23 -17.20 -0.29 -10.03
CA ILE A 23 -16.48 -1.45 -9.48
C ILE A 23 -17.34 -2.20 -8.47
N TYR A 24 -17.99 -1.47 -7.57
CA TYR A 24 -18.85 -2.03 -6.52
C TYR A 24 -20.22 -2.50 -7.03
N GLY A 25 -20.65 -2.07 -8.22
CA GLY A 25 -21.97 -2.38 -8.76
C GLY A 25 -23.08 -1.44 -8.28
N ALA A 26 -22.74 -0.31 -7.65
CA ALA A 26 -23.69 0.73 -7.23
C ALA A 26 -24.09 1.62 -8.43
N TYR A 27 -24.67 1.02 -9.47
CA TYR A 27 -24.96 1.69 -10.74
C TYR A 27 -25.83 2.95 -10.61
N PRO A 28 -26.90 3.00 -9.78
CA PRO A 28 -27.69 4.21 -9.62
C PRO A 28 -26.87 5.39 -9.07
N VAL A 29 -25.86 5.11 -8.25
CA VAL A 29 -24.96 6.14 -7.70
C VAL A 29 -23.93 6.57 -8.74
N ALA A 30 -23.35 5.61 -9.48
CA ALA A 30 -22.44 5.90 -10.57
C ALA A 30 -23.10 6.78 -11.63
N GLU A 31 -24.33 6.48 -12.00
CA GLU A 31 -25.10 7.23 -13.00
C GLU A 31 -25.29 8.70 -12.61
N LYS A 32 -25.57 9.00 -11.32
CA LYS A 32 -25.67 10.38 -10.83
C LYS A 32 -24.37 11.14 -11.02
N TYR A 33 -23.23 10.54 -10.69
CA TYR A 33 -21.93 11.18 -10.85
C TYR A 33 -21.52 11.31 -12.32
N ILE A 34 -21.87 10.35 -13.17
CA ILE A 34 -21.70 10.45 -14.63
C ILE A 34 -22.47 11.67 -15.15
N ALA A 35 -23.74 11.82 -14.78
CA ALA A 35 -24.56 12.96 -15.20
C ALA A 35 -23.97 14.32 -14.75
N VAL A 36 -23.37 14.38 -13.55
CA VAL A 36 -22.67 15.59 -13.09
C VAL A 36 -21.46 15.89 -13.98
N LEU A 37 -20.65 14.88 -14.31
CA LEU A 37 -19.45 15.06 -15.14
C LEU A 37 -19.77 15.36 -16.61
N GLU A 38 -20.89 14.88 -17.13
CA GLU A 38 -21.36 15.20 -18.49
C GLU A 38 -21.62 16.69 -18.69
N ASN A 39 -21.89 17.43 -17.62
CA ASN A 39 -22.08 18.88 -17.64
C ASN A 39 -20.76 19.66 -17.48
N THR A 40 -19.60 18.97 -17.40
CA THR A 40 -18.29 19.62 -17.29
C THR A 40 -17.60 19.68 -18.65
N PHE A 41 -16.82 20.74 -18.89
CA PHE A 41 -16.15 20.94 -20.19
C PHE A 41 -15.11 19.84 -20.49
N TYR A 42 -14.26 19.51 -19.53
CA TYR A 42 -13.14 18.58 -19.75
C TYR A 42 -13.47 17.09 -19.56
N TYR A 43 -14.54 16.77 -18.82
CA TYR A 43 -14.84 15.37 -18.47
C TYR A 43 -16.07 14.81 -19.18
N LYS A 44 -16.76 15.64 -19.98
CA LYS A 44 -17.98 15.26 -20.69
C LYS A 44 -17.85 13.98 -21.52
N ASP A 45 -16.81 13.92 -22.35
CA ASP A 45 -16.63 12.77 -23.27
C ASP A 45 -16.22 11.52 -22.50
N TRP A 46 -15.37 11.69 -21.50
CA TRP A 46 -15.01 10.59 -20.60
C TRP A 46 -16.26 10.05 -19.87
N ALA A 47 -17.08 10.92 -19.32
CA ALA A 47 -18.29 10.53 -18.60
C ALA A 47 -19.28 9.78 -19.49
N LYS A 48 -19.51 10.25 -20.71
CA LYS A 48 -20.32 9.55 -21.71
C LYS A 48 -19.80 8.15 -22.01
N ALA A 49 -18.48 8.00 -22.11
CA ALA A 49 -17.85 6.70 -22.35
C ALA A 49 -18.05 5.71 -21.18
N GLN A 50 -18.28 6.21 -19.94
CA GLN A 50 -18.55 5.33 -18.79
C GLN A 50 -19.98 4.74 -18.80
N ARG A 51 -20.92 5.32 -19.55
CA ARG A 51 -22.29 4.79 -19.60
C ARG A 51 -22.39 3.35 -20.09
N LYS A 52 -21.43 2.87 -20.89
CA LYS A 52 -21.38 1.47 -21.34
C LYS A 52 -21.26 0.43 -20.20
N PHE A 53 -20.77 0.87 -19.05
CA PHE A 53 -20.58 0.03 -17.87
C PHE A 53 -21.80 0.01 -16.93
N LEU A 54 -22.74 0.96 -17.11
CA LEU A 54 -23.94 1.02 -16.27
C LEU A 54 -24.82 -0.22 -16.50
N TYR A 55 -25.14 -0.90 -15.41
CA TYR A 55 -25.97 -2.10 -15.41
C TYR A 55 -25.44 -3.23 -16.30
N ASN A 56 -24.14 -3.25 -16.56
CA ASN A 56 -23.45 -4.21 -17.42
C ASN A 56 -22.22 -4.77 -16.71
N ASP A 57 -22.45 -5.79 -15.89
CA ASP A 57 -21.38 -6.42 -15.10
C ASP A 57 -20.30 -7.05 -15.99
N GLU A 58 -20.68 -7.65 -17.11
CA GLU A 58 -19.73 -8.24 -18.05
C GLU A 58 -18.76 -7.19 -18.62
N ALA A 59 -19.27 -6.03 -19.00
CA ALA A 59 -18.41 -4.94 -19.48
C ALA A 59 -17.46 -4.44 -18.39
N VAL A 60 -17.90 -4.38 -17.13
CA VAL A 60 -17.04 -3.98 -16.01
C VAL A 60 -15.98 -5.05 -15.75
N GLU A 61 -16.31 -6.33 -15.76
CA GLU A 61 -15.39 -7.44 -15.49
C GLU A 61 -14.32 -7.62 -16.56
N THR A 62 -14.69 -7.36 -17.82
CA THR A 62 -13.76 -7.46 -18.96
C THR A 62 -12.88 -6.22 -19.11
N ASP A 63 -13.21 -5.09 -18.48
CA ASP A 63 -12.38 -3.89 -18.52
C ASP A 63 -11.08 -4.11 -17.73
N PRO A 64 -9.90 -3.82 -18.31
CA PRO A 64 -8.61 -4.09 -17.67
C PRO A 64 -8.43 -3.39 -16.31
N LEU A 65 -8.99 -2.19 -16.15
CA LEU A 65 -8.86 -1.42 -14.90
C LEU A 65 -9.98 -1.80 -13.90
N LEU A 66 -11.24 -1.67 -14.35
CA LEU A 66 -12.39 -1.89 -13.45
C LEU A 66 -12.50 -3.34 -13.02
N GLY A 67 -12.31 -4.29 -13.94
CA GLY A 67 -12.38 -5.72 -13.63
C GLY A 67 -11.25 -6.17 -12.71
N ASN A 68 -10.03 -5.65 -12.91
CA ASN A 68 -8.95 -5.95 -11.99
C ASN A 68 -9.24 -5.43 -10.57
N MET A 69 -9.76 -4.20 -10.45
CA MET A 69 -10.13 -3.63 -9.16
C MET A 69 -11.32 -4.36 -8.52
N ARG A 70 -12.31 -4.81 -9.32
CA ARG A 70 -13.46 -5.59 -8.82
C ARG A 70 -13.01 -6.91 -8.21
N ARG A 71 -12.06 -7.61 -8.82
CA ARG A 71 -11.49 -8.87 -8.27
C ARG A 71 -10.76 -8.67 -6.94
N ASN A 72 -10.34 -7.44 -6.65
CA ASN A 72 -9.66 -7.07 -5.40
C ASN A 72 -10.60 -6.50 -4.32
N LEU A 73 -11.91 -6.54 -4.53
CA LEU A 73 -12.86 -6.16 -3.49
C LEU A 73 -12.87 -7.19 -2.35
N LEU A 74 -13.02 -6.71 -1.12
CA LEU A 74 -13.34 -7.57 0.01
C LEU A 74 -14.76 -8.13 -0.16
N ALA A 75 -14.96 -9.39 0.21
CA ALA A 75 -16.27 -10.02 0.21
C ALA A 75 -17.25 -9.32 1.19
N GLU A 76 -16.71 -8.80 2.29
CA GLU A 76 -17.45 -8.05 3.29
C GLU A 76 -17.43 -6.55 2.96
N ASN A 77 -18.62 -5.95 2.88
CA ASN A 77 -18.79 -4.54 2.52
C ASN A 77 -18.67 -3.62 3.75
N HIS A 78 -17.65 -3.79 4.55
CA HIS A 78 -17.32 -2.86 5.60
C HIS A 78 -15.82 -2.84 5.86
N LEU A 79 -15.30 -1.65 6.14
CA LEU A 79 -13.98 -1.51 6.72
C LEU A 79 -14.11 -1.66 8.23
N ILE A 80 -13.24 -2.44 8.84
CA ILE A 80 -13.06 -2.45 10.27
C ILE A 80 -12.63 -1.04 10.69
N GLN A 81 -12.99 -0.62 11.87
CA GLN A 81 -12.67 0.71 12.41
C GLN A 81 -11.17 1.02 12.23
N MET A 82 -10.80 2.30 12.27
CA MET A 82 -9.42 2.75 12.00
C MET A 82 -8.33 1.97 12.75
N ASP A 83 -8.66 1.41 13.91
CA ASP A 83 -7.75 0.54 14.70
C ASP A 83 -7.53 -0.85 14.09
N GLY A 84 -8.25 -1.21 13.02
CA GLY A 84 -8.16 -2.50 12.33
C GLY A 84 -7.69 -2.40 10.87
N PHE A 85 -7.14 -1.26 10.45
CA PHE A 85 -6.70 -1.03 9.06
C PHE A 85 -5.68 -2.07 8.59
N ASP A 86 -4.75 -2.48 9.43
CA ASP A 86 -3.78 -3.54 9.18
C ASP A 86 -4.46 -4.90 8.97
N THR A 87 -5.48 -5.20 9.76
CA THR A 87 -6.28 -6.43 9.64
C THR A 87 -7.03 -6.46 8.30
N ASP A 88 -7.59 -5.35 7.87
CA ASP A 88 -8.27 -5.26 6.55
C ASP A 88 -7.29 -5.48 5.39
N LEU A 89 -6.06 -4.97 5.49
CA LEU A 89 -5.02 -5.20 4.48
C LEU A 89 -4.60 -6.67 4.40
N ILE A 90 -4.47 -7.34 5.53
CA ILE A 90 -4.12 -8.77 5.59
C ILE A 90 -5.26 -9.61 4.99
N ARG A 91 -6.51 -9.37 5.41
CA ARG A 91 -7.70 -10.05 4.85
C ARG A 91 -7.80 -9.87 3.34
N LEU A 92 -7.56 -8.65 2.85
CA LEU A 92 -7.57 -8.37 1.41
C LEU A 92 -6.50 -9.19 0.68
N ALA A 93 -5.32 -9.34 1.25
CA ALA A 93 -4.26 -10.14 0.69
C ALA A 93 -4.57 -11.64 0.75
N GLU A 94 -5.15 -12.13 1.84
CA GLU A 94 -5.56 -13.53 2.01
C GLU A 94 -6.67 -13.93 1.02
N GLN A 95 -7.65 -13.06 0.79
CA GLN A 95 -8.71 -13.29 -0.20
C GLN A 95 -8.19 -13.25 -1.64
N ASN A 96 -7.16 -12.45 -1.90
CA ASN A 96 -6.53 -12.36 -3.21
C ASN A 96 -4.99 -12.39 -3.09
N PRO A 97 -4.37 -13.58 -3.04
CA PRO A 97 -2.92 -13.73 -2.92
C PRO A 97 -2.11 -13.10 -4.06
N SER A 98 -2.73 -12.81 -5.19
CA SER A 98 -2.08 -12.06 -6.28
C SER A 98 -1.86 -10.59 -5.94
N ASN A 99 -2.65 -10.03 -5.01
CA ASN A 99 -2.54 -8.64 -4.55
C ASN A 99 -1.50 -8.50 -3.42
N LYS A 100 -0.23 -8.73 -3.76
CA LYS A 100 0.88 -8.61 -2.80
C LYS A 100 1.04 -7.20 -2.24
N ALA A 101 0.51 -6.18 -2.92
CA ALA A 101 0.63 -4.80 -2.47
C ALA A 101 -0.04 -4.58 -1.10
N ALA A 102 -1.26 -5.10 -0.90
CA ALA A 102 -1.97 -4.97 0.38
C ALA A 102 -1.14 -5.56 1.54
N PHE A 103 -0.55 -6.73 1.33
CA PHE A 103 0.30 -7.39 2.32
C PHE A 103 1.58 -6.58 2.64
N HIS A 104 2.24 -6.07 1.60
CA HIS A 104 3.42 -5.21 1.78
C HIS A 104 3.08 -3.93 2.53
N TYR A 105 1.92 -3.32 2.26
CA TYR A 105 1.46 -2.15 3.00
C TYR A 105 1.24 -2.46 4.48
N ALA A 106 0.66 -3.61 4.84
CA ALA A 106 0.49 -4.00 6.24
C ALA A 106 1.85 -4.12 6.95
N GLY A 107 2.84 -4.76 6.32
CA GLY A 107 4.17 -4.88 6.89
C GLY A 107 4.89 -3.54 7.06
N VAL A 108 4.81 -2.67 6.04
CA VAL A 108 5.37 -1.30 6.11
C VAL A 108 4.66 -0.48 7.20
N PHE A 109 3.34 -0.63 7.34
CA PHE A 109 2.57 0.04 8.40
C PHE A 109 3.08 -0.35 9.78
N TYR A 110 3.33 -1.64 10.05
CA TYR A 110 3.91 -2.08 11.32
C TYR A 110 5.30 -1.49 11.57
N LEU A 111 6.15 -1.43 10.55
CA LEU A 111 7.48 -0.83 10.67
C LEU A 111 7.42 0.67 10.99
N LEU A 112 6.53 1.43 10.31
CA LEU A 112 6.33 2.85 10.57
C LEU A 112 5.73 3.11 11.95
N ALA A 113 4.80 2.26 12.39
CA ALA A 113 4.22 2.29 13.73
C ALA A 113 5.20 1.82 14.82
N LYS A 114 6.39 1.32 14.44
CA LYS A 114 7.37 0.68 15.33
C LYS A 114 6.81 -0.53 16.08
N ASP A 115 5.78 -1.18 15.52
CA ASP A 115 5.21 -2.40 16.06
C ASP A 115 6.01 -3.62 15.57
N VAL A 116 7.17 -3.79 16.20
CA VAL A 116 8.11 -4.86 15.90
C VAL A 116 7.51 -6.24 16.10
N THR A 117 6.65 -6.37 17.10
CA THR A 117 6.02 -7.64 17.47
C THR A 117 5.09 -8.11 16.36
N ARG A 118 4.18 -7.25 15.91
CA ARG A 118 3.28 -7.59 14.80
C ARG A 118 4.03 -7.79 13.49
N PHE A 119 5.07 -7.00 13.22
CA PHE A 119 5.91 -7.21 12.04
C PHE A 119 6.59 -8.58 12.04
N LYS A 120 7.19 -9.00 13.18
CA LYS A 120 7.79 -10.33 13.32
C LYS A 120 6.76 -11.43 13.11
N THR A 121 5.62 -11.35 13.77
CA THR A 121 4.52 -12.31 13.61
C THR A 121 4.10 -12.43 12.15
N LEU A 122 3.95 -11.30 11.44
CA LEU A 122 3.60 -11.27 10.02
C LEU A 122 4.66 -12.01 9.18
N VAL A 123 5.93 -11.73 9.39
CA VAL A 123 7.02 -12.41 8.66
C VAL A 123 7.05 -13.91 8.99
N GLU A 124 6.96 -14.28 10.25
CA GLU A 124 7.02 -15.68 10.70
C GLU A 124 5.84 -16.50 10.21
N THR A 125 4.66 -15.89 10.12
CA THR A 125 3.43 -16.57 9.67
C THR A 125 3.40 -16.79 8.16
N TYR A 126 3.82 -15.80 7.38
CA TYR A 126 3.58 -15.81 5.94
C TYR A 126 4.82 -16.07 5.08
N TYR A 127 6.04 -16.09 5.65
CA TYR A 127 7.25 -16.37 4.88
C TYR A 127 7.21 -17.77 4.24
N GLY A 128 7.51 -17.84 2.95
CA GLY A 128 7.44 -19.06 2.16
C GLY A 128 6.04 -19.42 1.65
N THR A 129 5.02 -18.62 1.94
CA THR A 129 3.68 -18.74 1.34
C THR A 129 3.56 -17.94 0.04
N ASP A 130 2.44 -18.11 -0.68
CA ASP A 130 2.15 -17.34 -1.89
C ASP A 130 2.10 -15.82 -1.65
N LEU A 131 1.75 -15.39 -0.44
CA LEU A 131 1.73 -13.99 -0.04
C LEU A 131 3.12 -13.39 0.15
N LEU A 132 4.03 -14.16 0.71
CA LEU A 132 5.39 -13.73 1.01
C LEU A 132 6.41 -14.83 0.63
N PRO A 133 6.57 -15.14 -0.66
CA PRO A 133 7.49 -16.20 -1.11
C PRO A 133 8.95 -15.86 -0.82
N SER A 134 9.28 -14.58 -0.75
CA SER A 134 10.58 -14.05 -0.36
C SER A 134 10.42 -12.68 0.28
N LEU A 135 11.36 -12.27 1.12
CA LEU A 135 11.31 -10.95 1.75
C LEU A 135 11.66 -9.85 0.75
N PRO A 136 10.82 -8.80 0.61
CA PRO A 136 11.22 -7.54 -0.04
C PRO A 136 12.45 -6.93 0.66
N VAL A 137 13.23 -6.12 -0.07
CA VAL A 137 14.45 -5.50 0.46
C VAL A 137 14.20 -4.78 1.80
N SER A 138 13.14 -3.99 1.91
CA SER A 138 12.79 -3.28 3.15
C SER A 138 12.50 -4.22 4.33
N PHE A 139 11.90 -5.39 4.06
CA PHE A 139 11.64 -6.38 5.10
C PHE A 139 12.92 -7.11 5.50
N GLN A 140 13.82 -7.41 4.54
CA GLN A 140 15.14 -7.97 4.85
C GLN A 140 15.95 -7.02 5.73
N GLU A 141 15.96 -5.73 5.41
CA GLU A 141 16.61 -4.69 6.21
C GLU A 141 16.01 -4.60 7.62
N ALA A 142 14.69 -4.64 7.73
CA ALA A 142 14.03 -4.67 9.04
C ALA A 142 14.37 -5.94 9.84
N VAL A 143 14.29 -7.10 9.22
CA VAL A 143 14.60 -8.39 9.87
C VAL A 143 16.02 -8.40 10.44
N ILE A 144 17.03 -7.94 9.68
CA ILE A 144 18.42 -7.92 10.15
C ILE A 144 18.62 -6.90 11.30
N ILE A 145 17.97 -5.75 11.26
CA ILE A 145 18.04 -4.75 12.34
C ILE A 145 17.40 -5.29 13.61
N LEU A 146 16.24 -5.94 13.50
CA LEU A 146 15.46 -6.42 14.64
C LEU A 146 16.06 -7.70 15.28
N SER A 147 16.86 -8.44 14.54
CA SER A 147 17.50 -9.68 15.00
C SER A 147 19.02 -9.63 14.91
N GLU A 148 19.60 -8.46 15.09
CA GLU A 148 21.04 -8.21 14.96
C GLU A 148 21.91 -9.22 15.75
N LYS A 149 21.44 -9.64 16.91
CA LYS A 149 22.16 -10.56 17.80
C LYS A 149 21.91 -12.04 17.49
N ASP A 150 21.04 -12.33 16.51
CA ASP A 150 20.66 -13.68 16.13
C ASP A 150 20.85 -13.90 14.62
N PRO A 151 22.07 -14.25 14.17
CA PRO A 151 22.35 -14.50 12.75
C PRO A 151 21.54 -15.64 12.15
N ASP A 152 21.14 -16.62 12.93
CA ASP A 152 20.38 -17.78 12.44
C ASP A 152 18.94 -17.37 12.10
N TYR A 153 18.41 -16.36 12.78
CA TYR A 153 17.10 -15.83 12.49
C TYR A 153 17.04 -15.24 11.06
N TRP A 154 17.94 -14.32 10.70
CA TRP A 154 17.84 -13.70 9.34
C TRP A 154 18.24 -14.64 8.22
N LYS A 155 19.11 -15.64 8.48
CA LYS A 155 19.41 -16.71 7.51
C LYS A 155 18.18 -17.55 7.21
N ARG A 156 17.37 -17.88 8.23
CA ARG A 156 16.12 -18.63 8.10
C ARG A 156 15.16 -17.95 7.14
N PHE A 157 15.13 -16.62 7.15
CA PHE A 157 14.26 -15.82 6.28
C PHE A 157 14.92 -15.40 4.97
N GLY A 158 16.04 -15.98 4.60
CA GLY A 158 16.67 -15.76 3.29
C GLY A 158 17.14 -14.33 3.06
N VAL A 159 17.59 -13.61 4.11
CA VAL A 159 18.18 -12.28 3.95
C VAL A 159 19.44 -12.39 3.10
N SER A 160 19.53 -11.61 2.04
CA SER A 160 20.63 -11.69 1.07
C SER A 160 21.95 -11.18 1.66
N GLU A 161 23.06 -11.77 1.22
CA GLU A 161 24.41 -11.35 1.66
C GLU A 161 24.70 -9.87 1.35
N SER A 162 24.14 -9.33 0.29
CA SER A 162 24.25 -7.91 -0.06
C SER A 162 23.63 -7.01 1.01
N ILE A 163 22.48 -7.39 1.58
CA ILE A 163 21.83 -6.65 2.68
C ILE A 163 22.65 -6.80 3.97
N VAL A 164 23.16 -7.98 4.25
CA VAL A 164 24.06 -8.21 5.40
C VAL A 164 25.31 -7.35 5.29
N GLY A 165 25.92 -7.29 4.11
CA GLY A 165 27.09 -6.44 3.83
C GLY A 165 26.77 -4.95 4.08
N ARG A 166 25.68 -4.43 3.51
CA ARG A 166 25.23 -3.04 3.71
C ARG A 166 25.00 -2.72 5.19
N PHE A 167 24.34 -3.61 5.91
CA PHE A 167 24.11 -3.43 7.35
C PHE A 167 25.43 -3.41 8.14
N THR A 168 26.37 -4.28 7.81
CA THR A 168 27.69 -4.33 8.45
C THR A 168 28.49 -3.04 8.19
N ASP A 169 28.44 -2.54 6.94
CA ASP A 169 29.12 -1.29 6.58
C ASP A 169 28.48 -0.08 7.28
N TYR A 170 27.15 -0.03 7.34
CA TYR A 170 26.44 1.00 8.09
C TYR A 170 26.85 0.98 9.58
N LYS A 171 26.87 -0.19 10.21
CA LYS A 171 27.32 -0.29 11.62
C LYS A 171 28.75 0.19 11.81
N ARG A 172 29.66 -0.14 10.89
CA ARG A 172 31.04 0.32 10.93
C ARG A 172 31.11 1.84 10.85
N GLN A 173 30.35 2.44 9.97
CA GLN A 173 30.28 3.90 9.82
C GLN A 173 29.72 4.58 11.08
N VAL A 174 28.61 4.06 11.63
CA VAL A 174 28.01 4.58 12.87
C VAL A 174 28.97 4.49 14.05
N LEU A 175 29.69 3.38 14.20
CA LEU A 175 30.70 3.22 15.27
C LEU A 175 31.89 4.14 15.08
N ALA A 176 32.35 4.32 13.84
CA ALA A 176 33.43 5.26 13.53
C ALA A 176 33.01 6.72 13.77
N GLY A 177 31.77 7.08 13.42
CA GLY A 177 31.20 8.41 13.63
C GLY A 177 30.95 8.73 15.12
N ARG A 178 30.65 7.73 15.96
CA ARG A 178 30.53 7.91 17.41
C ARG A 178 31.83 8.38 18.08
N ASN A 179 32.97 7.98 17.52
CA ASN A 179 34.28 8.45 18.00
C ASN A 179 34.66 9.83 17.49
N ASN A 180 33.91 10.37 16.48
CA ASN A 180 34.06 11.71 15.91
C ASN A 180 32.75 12.49 16.08
N SER A 181 32.45 12.88 17.32
CA SER A 181 31.21 13.61 17.64
C SER A 181 31.07 15.01 16.96
N CYS A 182 32.07 15.42 16.19
CA CYS A 182 32.08 16.71 15.47
C CYS A 182 31.51 16.63 14.03
N LEU A 183 31.39 15.44 13.43
CA LEU A 183 30.98 15.31 12.01
C LEU A 183 29.48 15.13 11.82
N LEU A 184 28.74 14.75 12.86
CA LEU A 184 27.28 14.54 12.78
C LEU A 184 26.46 15.85 12.86
N TYR A 185 27.08 16.96 13.33
CA TYR A 185 26.41 18.26 13.43
C TYR A 185 26.69 19.22 12.26
N THR A 186 27.55 18.85 11.32
CA THR A 186 27.94 19.75 10.22
C THR A 186 27.24 19.50 8.89
N SER A 187 26.55 18.38 8.71
CA SER A 187 25.81 18.14 7.47
C SER A 187 24.40 18.73 7.48
N ASP A 188 23.69 18.73 8.62
CA ASP A 188 22.34 19.29 8.70
C ASP A 188 22.32 20.83 8.76
N ALA A 189 23.42 21.48 9.23
CA ALA A 189 23.50 22.94 9.32
C ALA A 189 23.90 23.61 7.99
N ALA A 190 24.36 22.86 7.00
CA ALA A 190 24.75 23.40 5.71
C ALA A 190 23.61 23.45 4.68
N ASP A 191 22.57 22.64 4.85
CA ASP A 191 21.42 22.62 3.95
C ASP A 191 20.33 23.66 4.29
N ASP A 192 20.34 24.20 5.52
CA ASP A 192 19.36 25.23 5.95
C ASP A 192 19.81 26.68 5.62
N MET A 193 20.93 26.87 4.91
CA MET A 193 21.47 28.20 4.58
C MET A 193 21.67 28.45 3.07
N GLN A 194 20.90 27.77 2.19
CA GLN A 194 20.84 28.12 0.76
C GLN A 194 19.46 28.55 0.32
#